data_31ec4b1d94ca87a098f342c32b86fdeb
#
_entry.id   31ec4b1d94ca87a098f342c32b86fdeb
#
_cell.length_a   1.000
_cell.length_b   1.000
_cell.length_c   1.000
_cell.angle_alpha   90.00
_cell.angle_beta   90.00
_cell.angle_gamma   90.00
#
_symmetry.space_group_name_H-M   'P 1'
#
loop_
_entity.id
_entity.type
_entity.pdbx_description
1 polymer ?
#
loop_
_entity_poly.entity_id
_entity_poly.type
_entity_poly.pdbx_seq_one_letter_code
_entity_poly.pdbx_strand_id
1 'polypeptide(L)'
;MLAGELDPEEGEVPTKTKTGLDLKISYKPQYISADFDGNLRLYLREAGGSTSDSADFKTAVIKKLELEHLMEHQVKDLSGGELQRASIASCLAREADIYLLDEPSAFLDIEQRLASSRAIRRLVRNNMKTAFIVEHSILMADYLSDSMIVFSGVPGKTGKASSIRTLRSGMNTFLKDMGVTFRRDPQTGRPRVNKEGSRL
;
A
#
# COMPACT_ATOMS: atom_id res chain seq x y z
N MET A 1 -13.56 -10.17 -0.83
CA MET A 1 -12.61 -11.24 -0.44
C MET A 1 -11.84 -10.86 0.83
N LEU A 2 -10.49 -10.80 0.90
CA LEU A 2 -9.78 -10.53 2.17
C LEU A 2 -10.24 -9.26 2.91
N ALA A 3 -10.64 -8.21 2.20
CA ALA A 3 -11.21 -6.99 2.80
C ALA A 3 -12.69 -7.12 3.20
N GLY A 4 -13.35 -8.23 2.89
CA GLY A 4 -14.78 -8.43 3.16
C GLY A 4 -15.74 -7.74 2.21
N GLU A 5 -15.22 -7.10 1.14
CA GLU A 5 -16.05 -6.33 0.20
C GLU A 5 -16.73 -7.20 -0.88
N LEU A 6 -16.17 -8.34 -1.16
CA LEU A 6 -16.67 -9.28 -2.17
C LEU A 6 -16.50 -10.71 -1.68
N ASP A 7 -17.48 -11.53 -1.92
CA ASP A 7 -17.41 -12.98 -1.71
C ASP A 7 -16.74 -13.66 -2.91
N PRO A 8 -16.00 -14.77 -2.70
CA PRO A 8 -15.45 -15.57 -3.78
C PRO A 8 -16.59 -16.30 -4.53
N GLU A 9 -16.48 -16.42 -5.85
CA GLU A 9 -17.42 -17.22 -6.65
C GLU A 9 -17.26 -18.71 -6.38
N GLU A 10 -16.02 -19.14 -6.11
CA GLU A 10 -15.68 -20.52 -5.75
C GLU A 10 -14.57 -20.51 -4.69
N GLY A 11 -14.59 -21.51 -3.81
CA GLY A 11 -13.62 -21.71 -2.75
C GLY A 11 -13.90 -20.86 -1.49
N GLU A 12 -12.94 -20.84 -0.57
CA GLU A 12 -13.03 -20.12 0.69
C GLU A 12 -11.88 -19.12 0.85
N VAL A 13 -12.16 -17.96 1.42
CA VAL A 13 -11.13 -17.02 1.81
C VAL A 13 -10.62 -17.41 3.20
N PRO A 14 -9.31 -17.64 3.37
CA PRO A 14 -8.76 -17.96 4.69
C PRO A 14 -8.98 -16.77 5.64
N THR A 15 -9.78 -16.98 6.66
CA THR A 15 -10.09 -16.00 7.71
C THR A 15 -9.34 -16.28 9.00
N LYS A 16 -8.63 -17.41 9.07
CA LYS A 16 -7.93 -17.86 10.27
C LYS A 16 -6.45 -18.12 10.01
N THR A 17 -5.65 -17.88 11.03
CA THR A 17 -4.24 -18.28 11.07
C THR A 17 -4.11 -19.79 11.13
N LYS A 18 -2.89 -20.31 10.90
CA LYS A 18 -2.59 -21.76 11.08
C LYS A 18 -2.88 -22.26 12.49
N THR A 19 -2.94 -21.37 13.47
CA THR A 19 -3.27 -21.68 14.88
C THR A 19 -4.76 -21.55 15.19
N GLY A 20 -5.61 -21.27 14.19
CA GLY A 20 -7.06 -21.17 14.33
C GLY A 20 -7.56 -19.81 14.86
N LEU A 21 -6.69 -18.82 15.05
CA LEU A 21 -7.06 -17.46 15.44
C LEU A 21 -7.58 -16.69 14.23
N ASP A 22 -8.56 -15.82 14.44
CA ASP A 22 -9.09 -14.96 13.38
C ASP A 22 -8.02 -13.97 12.90
N LEU A 23 -7.90 -13.83 11.57
CA LEU A 23 -6.99 -12.88 10.95
C LEU A 23 -7.55 -11.47 11.09
N LYS A 24 -6.77 -10.58 11.71
CA LYS A 24 -7.07 -9.16 11.74
C LYS A 24 -6.58 -8.49 10.47
N ILE A 25 -7.48 -7.86 9.74
CA ILE A 25 -7.17 -7.20 8.47
C ILE A 25 -7.45 -5.71 8.60
N SER A 26 -6.50 -4.89 8.19
CA SER A 26 -6.68 -3.45 8.03
C SER A 26 -6.65 -3.11 6.56
N TYR A 27 -7.67 -2.38 6.09
CA TYR A 27 -7.83 -2.02 4.69
C TYR A 27 -7.87 -0.50 4.50
N LYS A 28 -7.11 -0.03 3.51
CA LYS A 28 -7.17 1.31 2.94
C LYS A 28 -7.71 1.20 1.53
N PRO A 29 -8.94 1.64 1.25
CA PRO A 29 -9.52 1.60 -0.09
C PRO A 29 -8.89 2.63 -1.03
N GLN A 30 -9.09 2.47 -2.33
CA GLN A 30 -8.65 3.42 -3.35
C GLN A 30 -9.33 4.78 -3.18
N TYR A 31 -10.65 4.77 -3.03
CA TYR A 31 -11.44 5.99 -2.82
C TYR A 31 -11.64 6.24 -1.32
N ILE A 32 -11.29 7.44 -0.90
CA ILE A 32 -11.37 7.85 0.50
C ILE A 32 -12.46 8.90 0.61
N SER A 33 -13.44 8.63 1.44
CA SER A 33 -14.43 9.64 1.81
C SER A 33 -13.88 10.55 2.90
N ALA A 34 -14.13 11.85 2.77
CA ALA A 34 -13.87 12.84 3.81
C ALA A 34 -15.04 12.97 4.81
N ASP A 35 -16.03 12.06 4.77
CA ASP A 35 -17.26 12.09 5.56
C ASP A 35 -17.04 11.70 7.02
N PHE A 36 -16.06 12.32 7.66
CA PHE A 36 -15.80 12.15 9.07
C PHE A 36 -16.03 13.48 9.81
N ASP A 37 -16.94 13.45 10.78
CA ASP A 37 -17.24 14.64 11.59
C ASP A 37 -16.31 14.71 12.80
N GLY A 38 -15.15 15.33 12.58
CA GLY A 38 -14.11 15.47 13.60
C GLY A 38 -12.77 15.86 13.02
N ASN A 39 -11.83 16.13 13.92
CA ASN A 39 -10.46 16.43 13.52
C ASN A 39 -9.65 15.16 13.23
N LEU A 40 -8.48 15.34 12.60
CA LEU A 40 -7.61 14.23 12.23
C LEU A 40 -7.17 13.40 13.45
N ARG A 41 -6.97 14.03 14.60
CA ARG A 41 -6.61 13.32 15.84
C ARG A 41 -7.70 12.32 16.24
N LEU A 42 -8.96 12.73 16.21
CA LEU A 42 -10.10 11.88 16.54
C LEU A 42 -10.24 10.75 15.51
N TYR A 43 -10.10 11.07 14.22
CA TYR A 43 -10.12 10.07 13.14
C TYR A 43 -9.10 8.95 13.33
N LEU A 44 -7.87 9.31 13.65
CA LEU A 44 -6.80 8.33 13.90
C LEU A 44 -7.04 7.54 15.19
N ARG A 45 -7.61 8.18 16.22
CA ARG A 45 -7.91 7.53 17.49
C ARG A 45 -9.06 6.54 17.38
N GLU A 46 -10.06 6.82 16.58
CA GLU A 46 -11.13 5.86 16.28
C GLU A 46 -10.59 4.63 15.53
N ALA A 47 -9.65 4.84 14.62
CA ALA A 47 -9.05 3.76 13.87
C ALA A 47 -8.15 2.85 14.72
N GLY A 48 -7.24 3.44 15.51
CA GLY A 48 -6.14 2.72 16.18
C GLY A 48 -6.18 2.74 17.70
N GLY A 49 -7.17 3.40 18.32
CA GLY A 49 -7.24 3.53 19.78
C GLY A 49 -5.96 4.13 20.38
N SER A 50 -5.44 3.50 21.43
CA SER A 50 -4.20 3.94 22.10
C SER A 50 -2.94 3.84 21.22
N THR A 51 -2.95 3.00 20.19
CA THR A 51 -1.81 2.87 19.25
C THR A 51 -1.53 4.18 18.54
N SER A 52 -2.57 4.91 18.12
CA SER A 52 -2.44 6.19 17.43
C SER A 52 -1.79 7.28 18.28
N ASP A 53 -1.88 7.18 19.60
CA ASP A 53 -1.30 8.13 20.57
C ASP A 53 0.12 7.73 21.02
N SER A 54 0.59 6.54 20.68
CA SER A 54 1.90 6.05 21.10
C SER A 54 3.05 6.87 20.51
N ALA A 55 4.14 7.03 21.24
CA ALA A 55 5.33 7.74 20.79
C ALA A 55 5.97 7.09 19.55
N ASP A 56 5.93 5.76 19.50
CA ASP A 56 6.47 4.99 18.37
C ASP A 56 5.67 5.25 17.09
N PHE A 57 4.34 5.20 17.16
CA PHE A 57 3.48 5.49 16.03
C PHE A 57 3.63 6.95 15.55
N LYS A 58 3.67 7.91 16.48
CA LYS A 58 3.91 9.32 16.16
C LYS A 58 5.22 9.50 15.39
N THR A 59 6.28 8.86 15.84
CA THR A 59 7.61 8.98 15.20
C THR A 59 7.69 8.20 13.88
N ALA A 60 7.12 7.00 13.84
CA ALA A 60 7.23 6.10 12.69
C ALA A 60 6.28 6.46 11.55
N VAL A 61 5.10 7.02 11.86
CA VAL A 61 4.03 7.26 10.90
C VAL A 61 3.68 8.75 10.83
N ILE A 62 3.18 9.36 11.91
CA ILE A 62 2.63 10.73 11.88
C ILE A 62 3.66 11.73 11.39
N LYS A 63 4.86 11.72 11.96
CA LYS A 63 5.95 12.61 11.56
C LYS A 63 6.44 12.33 10.14
N LYS A 64 6.49 11.07 9.73
CA LYS A 64 6.95 10.69 8.38
C LYS A 64 5.95 11.04 7.29
N LEU A 65 4.67 11.02 7.61
CA LEU A 65 3.58 11.43 6.73
C LEU A 65 3.27 12.94 6.84
N GLU A 66 4.05 13.69 7.62
CA GLU A 66 3.89 15.15 7.81
C GLU A 66 2.47 15.52 8.22
N LEU A 67 1.90 14.78 9.19
CA LEU A 67 0.54 14.97 9.67
C LEU A 67 0.48 15.76 10.98
N GLU A 68 1.62 16.07 11.63
CA GLU A 68 1.67 16.70 12.95
C GLU A 68 0.90 18.03 13.00
N HIS A 69 1.08 18.86 11.98
CA HIS A 69 0.44 20.17 11.88
C HIS A 69 -1.06 20.10 11.51
N LEU A 70 -1.52 18.96 11.04
CA LEU A 70 -2.91 18.72 10.61
C LEU A 70 -3.79 18.10 11.69
N MET A 71 -3.22 17.73 12.85
CA MET A 71 -3.92 16.93 13.86
C MET A 71 -5.21 17.60 14.38
N GLU A 72 -5.27 18.91 14.40
CA GLU A 72 -6.45 19.67 14.84
C GLU A 72 -7.35 20.13 13.68
N HIS A 73 -6.96 19.86 12.43
CA HIS A 73 -7.79 20.18 11.26
C HIS A 73 -8.95 19.20 11.13
N GLN A 74 -10.10 19.68 10.67
CA GLN A 74 -11.24 18.83 10.35
C GLN A 74 -10.92 17.95 9.16
N VAL A 75 -11.29 16.67 9.20
CA VAL A 75 -11.00 15.72 8.12
C VAL A 75 -11.61 16.15 6.80
N LYS A 76 -12.80 16.74 6.83
CA LYS A 76 -13.51 17.28 5.65
C LYS A 76 -12.79 18.44 4.95
N ASP A 77 -11.89 19.13 5.66
CA ASP A 77 -11.17 20.29 5.14
C ASP A 77 -9.77 19.92 4.61
N LEU A 78 -9.37 18.65 4.73
CA LEU A 78 -8.09 18.16 4.22
C LEU A 78 -8.08 18.13 2.69
N SER A 79 -6.97 18.56 2.10
CA SER A 79 -6.71 18.37 0.67
C SER A 79 -6.62 16.87 0.31
N GLY A 80 -6.78 16.54 -0.97
CA GLY A 80 -6.70 15.14 -1.42
C GLY A 80 -5.42 14.41 -1.02
N GLY A 81 -4.27 15.09 -1.08
CA GLY A 81 -2.99 14.53 -0.64
C GLY A 81 -2.88 14.37 0.88
N GLU A 82 -3.42 15.31 1.66
CA GLU A 82 -3.48 15.21 3.11
C GLU A 82 -4.41 14.11 3.57
N LEU A 83 -5.60 14.00 2.96
CA LEU A 83 -6.56 12.94 3.22
C LEU A 83 -5.99 11.56 2.87
N GLN A 84 -5.24 11.46 1.77
CA GLN A 84 -4.55 10.24 1.37
C GLN A 84 -3.52 9.82 2.44
N ARG A 85 -2.69 10.73 2.92
CA ARG A 85 -1.71 10.47 3.98
C ARG A 85 -2.39 10.13 5.31
N ALA A 86 -3.48 10.82 5.64
CA ALA A 86 -4.33 10.53 6.81
C ALA A 86 -4.93 9.11 6.75
N SER A 87 -5.43 8.70 5.59
CA SER A 87 -5.99 7.36 5.38
C SER A 87 -4.92 6.26 5.49
N ILE A 88 -3.70 6.50 4.98
CA ILE A 88 -2.57 5.59 5.20
C ILE A 88 -2.28 5.48 6.70
N ALA A 89 -2.19 6.60 7.42
CA ALA A 89 -1.95 6.59 8.86
C ALA A 89 -3.06 5.84 9.62
N SER A 90 -4.32 6.06 9.27
CA SER A 90 -5.47 5.37 9.85
C SER A 90 -5.40 3.85 9.63
N CYS A 91 -5.07 3.41 8.42
CA CYS A 91 -4.85 2.00 8.13
C CYS A 91 -3.73 1.40 8.98
N LEU A 92 -2.60 2.10 9.08
CA LEU A 92 -1.43 1.64 9.84
C LEU A 92 -1.62 1.72 11.36
N ALA A 93 -2.56 2.53 11.87
CA ALA A 93 -2.87 2.64 13.30
C ALA A 93 -3.61 1.42 13.84
N ARG A 94 -4.39 0.74 12.99
CA ARG A 94 -5.14 -0.45 13.39
C ARG A 94 -4.22 -1.61 13.68
N GLU A 95 -4.49 -2.33 14.76
CA GLU A 95 -3.82 -3.60 15.01
C GLU A 95 -4.27 -4.65 13.99
N ALA A 96 -3.37 -5.09 13.13
CA ALA A 96 -3.69 -6.04 12.08
C ALA A 96 -2.56 -7.06 11.87
N ASP A 97 -2.90 -8.22 11.32
CA ASP A 97 -1.95 -9.23 10.84
C ASP A 97 -1.61 -9.00 9.37
N ILE A 98 -2.60 -8.47 8.62
CA ILE A 98 -2.48 -8.16 7.20
C ILE A 98 -2.98 -6.74 6.95
N TYR A 99 -2.15 -5.96 6.28
CA TYR A 99 -2.50 -4.63 5.77
C TYR A 99 -2.79 -4.73 4.28
N LEU A 100 -3.94 -4.23 3.85
CA LEU A 100 -4.33 -4.11 2.45
C LEU A 100 -4.34 -2.63 2.09
N LEU A 101 -3.51 -2.21 1.14
CA LEU A 101 -3.44 -0.81 0.71
C LEU A 101 -3.67 -0.73 -0.81
N ASP A 102 -4.73 -0.05 -1.20
CA ASP A 102 -5.06 0.16 -2.60
C ASP A 102 -4.60 1.55 -3.02
N GLU A 103 -3.65 1.61 -3.95
CA GLU A 103 -3.01 2.80 -4.50
C GLU A 103 -2.59 3.84 -3.44
N PRO A 104 -1.74 3.48 -2.46
CA PRO A 104 -1.36 4.41 -1.39
C PRO A 104 -0.55 5.61 -1.90
N SER A 105 -0.01 5.57 -3.10
CA SER A 105 0.74 6.68 -3.69
C SER A 105 -0.12 7.67 -4.52
N ALA A 106 -1.42 7.41 -4.68
CA ALA A 106 -2.30 8.31 -5.41
C ALA A 106 -2.38 9.70 -4.76
N PHE A 107 -2.53 10.75 -5.56
CA PHE A 107 -2.63 12.16 -5.14
C PHE A 107 -1.41 12.72 -4.39
N LEU A 108 -0.31 11.97 -4.28
CA LEU A 108 0.91 12.38 -3.61
C LEU A 108 1.97 12.84 -4.61
N ASP A 109 2.71 13.87 -4.26
CA ASP A 109 3.95 14.22 -4.97
C ASP A 109 5.06 13.19 -4.72
N ILE A 110 6.18 13.33 -5.40
CA ILE A 110 7.25 12.32 -5.37
C ILE A 110 7.89 12.18 -3.97
N GLU A 111 8.01 13.28 -3.21
CA GLU A 111 8.59 13.26 -1.87
C GLU A 111 7.64 12.60 -0.89
N GLN A 112 6.36 12.95 -0.95
CA GLN A 112 5.30 12.35 -0.16
C GLN A 112 5.11 10.85 -0.46
N ARG A 113 5.20 10.43 -1.74
CA ARG A 113 5.19 9.01 -2.13
C ARG A 113 6.32 8.24 -1.46
N LEU A 114 7.54 8.77 -1.51
CA LEU A 114 8.70 8.14 -0.88
C LEU A 114 8.58 8.11 0.66
N ALA A 115 8.08 9.18 1.26
CA ALA A 115 7.85 9.25 2.70
C ALA A 115 6.80 8.23 3.17
N SER A 116 5.68 8.17 2.46
CA SER A 116 4.60 7.19 2.71
C SER A 116 5.09 5.76 2.56
N SER A 117 5.83 5.47 1.50
CA SER A 117 6.41 4.16 1.27
C SER A 117 7.36 3.73 2.39
N ARG A 118 8.19 4.65 2.89
CA ARG A 118 9.08 4.38 4.03
C ARG A 118 8.31 4.11 5.30
N ALA A 119 7.25 4.87 5.57
CA ALA A 119 6.41 4.68 6.75
C ALA A 119 5.72 3.31 6.72
N ILE A 120 5.08 2.95 5.60
CA ILE A 120 4.43 1.64 5.40
C ILE A 120 5.44 0.51 5.61
N ARG A 121 6.55 0.53 4.85
CA ARG A 121 7.55 -0.53 4.88
C ARG A 121 8.17 -0.71 6.25
N ARG A 122 8.49 0.39 6.93
CA ARG A 122 9.08 0.35 8.27
C ARG A 122 8.13 -0.25 9.29
N LEU A 123 6.87 0.18 9.31
CA LEU A 123 5.89 -0.33 10.27
C LEU A 123 5.62 -1.82 10.05
N VAL A 124 5.37 -2.23 8.80
CA VAL A 124 5.08 -3.63 8.46
C VAL A 124 6.25 -4.54 8.84
N ARG A 125 7.50 -4.13 8.52
CA ARG A 125 8.69 -4.92 8.84
C ARG A 125 9.00 -4.97 10.34
N ASN A 126 8.95 -3.83 11.03
CA ASN A 126 9.26 -3.77 12.46
C ASN A 126 8.29 -4.61 13.28
N ASN A 127 7.04 -4.68 12.86
CA ASN A 127 6.01 -5.46 13.53
C ASN A 127 5.88 -6.90 12.99
N MET A 128 6.75 -7.31 12.04
CA MET A 128 6.72 -8.63 11.37
C MET A 128 5.34 -8.97 10.80
N LYS A 129 4.69 -7.98 10.18
CA LYS A 129 3.36 -8.12 9.58
C LYS A 129 3.47 -8.29 8.06
N THR A 130 2.35 -8.63 7.44
CA THR A 130 2.23 -8.77 5.98
C THR A 130 1.45 -7.58 5.41
N ALA A 131 1.86 -7.10 4.24
CA ALA A 131 1.09 -6.13 3.48
C ALA A 131 0.90 -6.57 2.03
N PHE A 132 -0.32 -6.40 1.52
CA PHE A 132 -0.62 -6.44 0.10
C PHE A 132 -0.90 -5.03 -0.38
N ILE A 133 -0.18 -4.61 -1.40
CA ILE A 133 -0.23 -3.25 -1.91
C ILE A 133 -0.50 -3.31 -3.42
N VAL A 134 -1.58 -2.68 -3.84
CA VAL A 134 -1.88 -2.46 -5.26
C VAL A 134 -1.26 -1.13 -5.66
N GLU A 135 -0.45 -1.13 -6.72
CA GLU A 135 0.23 0.06 -7.22
C GLU A 135 0.34 0.04 -8.74
N HIS A 136 0.15 1.21 -9.36
CA HIS A 136 0.37 1.42 -10.79
C HIS A 136 1.75 1.98 -11.11
N SER A 137 2.42 2.57 -10.14
CA SER A 137 3.76 3.10 -10.30
C SER A 137 4.81 2.00 -10.14
N ILE A 138 5.50 1.66 -11.21
CA ILE A 138 6.61 0.70 -11.21
C ILE A 138 7.67 1.07 -10.17
N LEU A 139 7.97 2.37 -10.04
CA LEU A 139 8.94 2.87 -9.07
C LEU A 139 8.47 2.61 -7.63
N MET A 140 7.20 2.84 -7.35
CA MET A 140 6.63 2.59 -6.01
C MET A 140 6.52 1.10 -5.73
N ALA A 141 6.09 0.30 -6.69
CA ALA A 141 6.07 -1.16 -6.56
C ALA A 141 7.46 -1.72 -6.25
N ASP A 142 8.51 -1.26 -6.96
CA ASP A 142 9.91 -1.65 -6.71
C ASP A 142 10.40 -1.21 -5.31
N TYR A 143 9.97 -0.05 -4.84
CA TYR A 143 10.41 0.49 -3.55
C TYR A 143 9.68 -0.14 -2.36
N LEU A 144 8.40 -0.45 -2.51
CA LEU A 144 7.54 -0.97 -1.44
C LEU A 144 7.66 -2.47 -1.23
N SER A 145 7.85 -3.25 -2.32
CA SER A 145 7.63 -4.68 -2.32
C SER A 145 8.90 -5.51 -2.10
N ASP A 146 8.74 -6.65 -1.47
CA ASP A 146 9.75 -7.72 -1.41
C ASP A 146 9.43 -8.82 -2.44
N SER A 147 8.15 -8.98 -2.78
CA SER A 147 7.62 -9.95 -3.74
C SER A 147 6.49 -9.33 -4.55
N MET A 148 6.14 -9.93 -5.67
CA MET A 148 5.13 -9.42 -6.59
C MET A 148 4.19 -10.53 -7.06
N ILE A 149 2.91 -10.18 -7.16
CA ILE A 149 1.88 -10.95 -7.86
C ILE A 149 1.49 -10.13 -9.09
N VAL A 150 1.57 -10.73 -10.26
CA VAL A 150 1.22 -10.08 -11.53
C VAL A 150 -0.17 -10.55 -11.93
N PHE A 151 -1.06 -9.59 -12.18
CA PHE A 151 -2.37 -9.83 -12.75
C PHE A 151 -2.31 -9.63 -14.26
N SER A 152 -2.84 -10.57 -15.01
CA SER A 152 -2.92 -10.53 -16.47
C SER A 152 -4.30 -10.98 -16.93
N GLY A 153 -4.68 -10.65 -18.17
CA GLY A 153 -5.98 -11.06 -18.71
C GLY A 153 -6.54 -10.04 -19.72
N VAL A 154 -7.80 -10.23 -20.04
CA VAL A 154 -8.55 -9.33 -20.93
C VAL A 154 -9.49 -8.48 -20.07
N PRO A 155 -9.35 -7.15 -20.08
CA PRO A 155 -10.20 -6.26 -19.27
C PRO A 155 -11.68 -6.55 -19.48
N GLY A 156 -12.42 -6.67 -18.37
CA GLY A 156 -13.86 -6.95 -18.36
C GLY A 156 -14.27 -8.38 -18.77
N LYS A 157 -13.30 -9.29 -19.04
CA LYS A 157 -13.60 -10.66 -19.47
C LYS A 157 -12.93 -11.70 -18.60
N THR A 158 -11.61 -11.63 -18.45
CA THR A 158 -10.84 -12.65 -17.72
C THR A 158 -9.70 -12.00 -16.94
N GLY A 159 -9.45 -12.46 -15.73
CA GLY A 159 -8.31 -12.08 -14.91
C GLY A 159 -7.62 -13.33 -14.34
N LYS A 160 -6.31 -13.33 -14.34
CA LYS A 160 -5.48 -14.39 -13.75
C LYS A 160 -4.36 -13.77 -12.93
N ALA A 161 -4.26 -14.19 -11.67
CA ALA A 161 -3.14 -13.86 -10.80
C ALA A 161 -2.01 -14.88 -10.98
N SER A 162 -0.76 -14.43 -11.06
CA SER A 162 0.41 -15.31 -11.00
C SER A 162 0.60 -15.85 -9.58
N SER A 163 1.43 -16.88 -9.44
CA SER A 163 2.03 -17.20 -8.14
C SER A 163 2.89 -16.03 -7.64
N ILE A 164 3.17 -16.01 -6.31
CA ILE A 164 4.12 -15.06 -5.71
C ILE A 164 5.50 -15.24 -6.37
N ARG A 165 6.07 -14.16 -6.86
CA ARG A 165 7.37 -14.11 -7.53
C ARG A 165 8.31 -13.17 -6.77
N THR A 166 9.61 -13.37 -6.97
CA THR A 166 10.58 -12.35 -6.57
C THR A 166 10.27 -11.05 -7.31
N LEU A 167 10.54 -9.90 -6.70
CA LEU A 167 10.30 -8.60 -7.30
C LEU A 167 10.89 -8.48 -8.72
N ARG A 168 12.12 -8.94 -8.93
CA ARG A 168 12.78 -8.95 -10.23
C ARG A 168 12.04 -9.80 -11.27
N SER A 169 11.64 -11.02 -10.90
CA SER A 169 10.94 -11.93 -11.81
C SER A 169 9.53 -11.42 -12.14
N GLY A 170 8.81 -10.92 -11.15
CA GLY A 170 7.48 -10.33 -11.34
C GLY A 170 7.52 -9.11 -12.24
N MET A 171 8.48 -8.19 -11.97
CA MET A 171 8.68 -6.99 -12.79
C MET A 171 8.99 -7.33 -14.25
N ASN A 172 9.89 -8.29 -14.50
CA ASN A 172 10.21 -8.72 -15.85
C ASN A 172 9.00 -9.33 -16.57
N THR A 173 8.17 -10.10 -15.86
CA THR A 173 6.93 -10.65 -16.43
C THR A 173 5.97 -9.54 -16.81
N PHE A 174 5.69 -8.62 -15.89
CA PHE A 174 4.79 -7.50 -16.10
C PHE A 174 5.22 -6.63 -17.30
N LEU A 175 6.49 -6.26 -17.37
CA LEU A 175 7.02 -5.43 -18.44
C LEU A 175 7.07 -6.14 -19.79
N LYS A 176 7.32 -7.46 -19.79
CA LYS A 176 7.26 -8.27 -21.01
C LYS A 176 5.85 -8.29 -21.61
N ASP A 177 4.82 -8.39 -20.76
CA ASP A 177 3.42 -8.34 -21.19
C ASP A 177 3.06 -6.97 -21.80
N MET A 178 3.77 -5.91 -21.40
CA MET A 178 3.64 -4.57 -21.97
C MET A 178 4.56 -4.29 -23.17
N GLY A 179 5.32 -5.27 -23.68
CA GLY A 179 6.27 -5.07 -24.79
C GLY A 179 7.51 -4.25 -24.40
N VAL A 180 7.82 -4.13 -23.12
CA VAL A 180 8.88 -3.26 -22.59
C VAL A 180 9.94 -4.11 -21.90
N THR A 181 11.23 -3.81 -22.12
CA THR A 181 12.34 -4.42 -21.40
C THR A 181 12.89 -3.48 -20.31
N PHE A 182 13.21 -4.05 -19.18
CA PHE A 182 13.67 -3.33 -18.01
C PHE A 182 15.03 -3.85 -17.55
N ARG A 183 15.94 -2.93 -17.25
CA ARG A 183 17.23 -3.25 -16.61
C ARG A 183 17.54 -2.29 -15.48
N ARG A 184 18.30 -2.75 -14.50
CA ARG A 184 18.87 -1.87 -13.47
C ARG A 184 20.23 -1.36 -13.96
N ASP A 185 20.46 -0.08 -13.80
CA ASP A 185 21.76 0.52 -14.01
C ASP A 185 22.77 -0.11 -13.05
N PRO A 186 23.91 -0.66 -13.55
CA PRO A 186 24.87 -1.36 -12.70
C PRO A 186 25.52 -0.49 -11.61
N GLN A 187 25.63 0.82 -11.86
CA GLN A 187 26.31 1.74 -10.95
C GLN A 187 25.35 2.38 -9.95
N THR A 188 24.15 2.74 -10.39
CA THR A 188 23.19 3.49 -9.56
C THR A 188 22.06 2.63 -9.01
N GLY A 189 21.89 1.39 -9.49
CA GLY A 189 20.78 0.51 -9.17
C GLY A 189 19.43 1.02 -9.69
N ARG A 190 19.40 2.17 -10.39
CA ARG A 190 18.18 2.79 -10.88
C ARG A 190 17.54 1.97 -12.01
N PRO A 191 16.23 1.85 -12.02
CA PRO A 191 15.53 1.20 -13.09
C PRO A 191 15.64 2.01 -14.39
N ARG A 192 15.97 1.35 -15.48
CA ARG A 192 15.96 1.91 -16.85
C ARG A 192 15.06 1.07 -17.74
N VAL A 193 14.20 1.74 -18.48
CA VAL A 193 13.32 1.14 -19.46
C VAL A 193 14.00 1.26 -20.83
N ASN A 194 14.14 0.14 -21.54
CA ASN A 194 14.63 0.14 -22.92
C ASN A 194 13.44 0.25 -23.87
N LYS A 195 13.55 1.11 -24.88
CA LYS A 195 12.60 1.11 -26.01
C LYS A 195 12.79 -0.15 -26.85
N GLU A 196 11.69 -0.63 -27.44
CA GLU A 196 11.70 -1.72 -28.40
C GLU A 196 12.73 -1.43 -29.51
N GLY A 197 13.62 -2.41 -29.81
CA GLY A 197 14.68 -2.24 -30.83
C GLY A 197 15.99 -1.61 -30.33
N SER A 198 16.13 -1.18 -29.08
CA SER A 198 17.43 -0.76 -28.55
C SER A 198 18.34 -1.97 -28.36
N ARG A 199 19.47 -2.03 -29.10
CA ARG A 199 20.49 -3.05 -28.89
C ARG A 199 21.10 -2.90 -27.49
N LEU A 200 21.33 -4.03 -26.86
CA LEU A 200 22.07 -4.18 -25.59
C LEU A 200 23.48 -3.61 -25.72
#